data_5e2ee91b786ccb2adb30c90c6a17f854
#
_entry.id   5e2ee91b786ccb2adb30c90c6a17f854
#
_cell.length_a   1.000
_cell.length_b   1.000
_cell.length_c   1.000
_cell.angle_alpha   90.00
_cell.angle_beta   90.00
_cell.angle_gamma   90.00
#
_symmetry.space_group_name_H-M   'P 1'
#
loop_
_entity.id
_entity.type
_entity.pdbx_description
1 polymer ?
#
loop_
_entity_poly.entity_id
_entity_poly.type
_entity_poly.pdbx_seq_one_letter_code
_entity_poly.pdbx_strand_id
1 'polypeptide(L)'
;MYKRQLKTDEDLRSDPVYANDTSGCTAVAALIVPDANEKGRRIYVANAGDSRCVLGLAGEAKPMSYDHKPGNAEEHSRILNAGGFVEFDRVNGNLALSRAIGDFEFKQNPSLPAEQQIVTADPEVRSHQWTAEEEFLVLACDGIWDCLSSQQVVDIIRRGIAQGKALDVITEDIIDRCLAPDAEVGGIGCDNMTLLIVALLGDRTKEQWYEWVKSRVENNVGYNTPESVPPVFRSHLQQQSTASMLGQAASNVQQNASMSLGGLSGGDILAAIPRVLSGQAVHEDFDEQNTEHGRIVAEENEAPSSE
;
A
#
# COMPACT_ATOMS: atom_id res chain seq x y z
N MET A 1 7.31 11.29 -17.02
CA MET A 1 7.71 10.63 -15.76
C MET A 1 8.55 9.38 -16.06
N TYR A 2 8.07 8.43 -16.81
CA TYR A 2 8.70 7.17 -17.21
C TYR A 2 10.22 7.30 -17.54
N LYS A 3 10.57 8.01 -18.60
CA LYS A 3 11.99 8.18 -19.01
C LYS A 3 12.88 8.87 -17.95
N ARG A 4 12.31 9.56 -17.00
CA ARG A 4 13.08 10.27 -15.97
C ARG A 4 13.52 9.38 -14.82
N GLN A 5 12.69 8.44 -14.37
CA GLN A 5 13.10 7.51 -13.32
C GLN A 5 14.23 6.59 -13.80
N LEU A 6 14.08 5.99 -14.99
CA LEU A 6 15.16 5.19 -15.60
C LEU A 6 16.44 6.02 -15.79
N LYS A 7 16.31 7.29 -16.24
CA LYS A 7 17.46 8.16 -16.39
C LYS A 7 18.14 8.53 -15.07
N THR A 8 17.35 8.75 -14.01
CA THR A 8 17.89 9.01 -12.67
C THR A 8 18.68 7.80 -12.17
N ASP A 9 18.16 6.59 -12.38
CA ASP A 9 18.82 5.33 -12.00
C ASP A 9 20.15 5.13 -12.77
N GLU A 10 20.12 5.41 -14.07
CA GLU A 10 21.33 5.38 -14.92
C GLU A 10 22.37 6.42 -14.50
N ASP A 11 21.94 7.65 -14.18
CA ASP A 11 22.82 8.74 -13.72
C ASP A 11 23.47 8.39 -12.38
N LEU A 12 22.72 7.86 -11.43
CA LEU A 12 23.24 7.37 -10.14
C LEU A 12 24.25 6.24 -10.35
N ARG A 13 23.95 5.26 -11.19
CA ARG A 13 24.84 4.14 -11.51
C ARG A 13 26.17 4.61 -12.13
N SER A 14 26.10 5.69 -12.91
CA SER A 14 27.25 6.26 -13.62
C SER A 14 28.10 7.19 -12.75
N ASP A 15 27.60 7.62 -11.59
CA ASP A 15 28.31 8.48 -10.67
C ASP A 15 29.31 7.66 -9.83
N PRO A 16 30.62 7.98 -9.86
CA PRO A 16 31.63 7.25 -9.08
C PRO A 16 31.38 7.22 -7.58
N VAL A 17 30.62 8.17 -7.04
CA VAL A 17 30.25 8.22 -5.61
C VAL A 17 29.32 7.07 -5.25
N TYR A 18 28.40 6.71 -6.15
CA TYR A 18 27.36 5.70 -5.92
C TYR A 18 27.61 4.38 -6.65
N ALA A 19 28.63 4.28 -7.49
CA ALA A 19 28.88 3.10 -8.34
C ALA A 19 29.06 1.78 -7.55
N ASN A 20 29.45 1.85 -6.29
CA ASN A 20 29.63 0.70 -5.39
C ASN A 20 28.61 0.70 -4.24
N ASP A 21 27.61 1.57 -4.25
CA ASP A 21 26.56 1.62 -3.26
C ASP A 21 25.55 0.49 -3.53
N THR A 22 25.24 -0.29 -2.50
CA THR A 22 24.27 -1.40 -2.57
C THR A 22 22.86 -0.97 -2.16
N SER A 23 22.69 0.30 -1.78
CA SER A 23 21.40 0.82 -1.35
C SER A 23 20.45 1.03 -2.53
N GLY A 24 19.17 0.96 -2.23
CA GLY A 24 18.08 1.34 -3.13
C GLY A 24 16.96 2.05 -2.41
N CYS A 25 16.03 2.60 -3.17
CA CYS A 25 14.81 3.17 -2.62
C CYS A 25 13.64 3.01 -3.57
N THR A 26 12.44 2.93 -3.00
CA THR A 26 11.19 3.07 -3.76
C THR A 26 10.98 4.52 -4.19
N ALA A 27 10.18 4.72 -5.24
CA ALA A 27 9.84 6.06 -5.71
C ALA A 27 8.38 6.13 -6.14
N VAL A 28 7.60 6.97 -5.47
CA VAL A 28 6.25 7.31 -5.88
C VAL A 28 6.15 8.81 -6.12
N ALA A 29 5.61 9.22 -7.27
CA ALA A 29 5.50 10.63 -7.64
C ALA A 29 4.15 10.91 -8.27
N ALA A 30 3.50 12.01 -7.85
CA ALA A 30 2.26 12.50 -8.44
C ALA A 30 2.50 13.81 -9.20
N LEU A 31 1.87 13.94 -10.36
CA LEU A 31 1.92 15.13 -11.19
C LEU A 31 0.50 15.54 -11.57
N ILE A 32 0.11 16.76 -11.22
CA ILE A 32 -1.17 17.34 -11.55
C ILE A 32 -0.95 18.40 -12.64
N VAL A 33 -1.55 18.19 -13.81
CA VAL A 33 -1.39 19.08 -14.96
C VAL A 33 -2.75 19.46 -15.56
N PRO A 34 -2.85 20.62 -16.27
CA PRO A 34 -3.99 20.86 -17.13
C PRO A 34 -4.14 19.74 -18.15
N ASP A 35 -5.36 19.30 -18.41
CA ASP A 35 -5.59 18.31 -19.47
C ASP A 35 -5.46 18.99 -20.84
N ALA A 36 -4.64 18.42 -21.71
CA ALA A 36 -4.38 19.01 -23.03
C ALA A 36 -5.58 18.87 -23.99
N ASN A 37 -6.43 17.87 -23.76
CA ASN A 37 -7.53 17.51 -24.67
C ASN A 37 -8.91 17.93 -24.15
N GLU A 38 -9.03 18.23 -22.86
CA GLU A 38 -10.29 18.54 -22.19
C GLU A 38 -10.14 19.76 -21.27
N LYS A 39 -11.26 20.45 -21.01
CA LYS A 39 -11.28 21.48 -19.97
C LYS A 39 -11.20 20.78 -18.62
N GLY A 40 -10.04 20.87 -17.94
CA GLY A 40 -9.85 20.26 -16.64
C GLY A 40 -8.40 20.00 -16.30
N ARG A 41 -8.19 19.15 -15.35
CA ARG A 41 -6.87 18.69 -14.88
C ARG A 41 -6.79 17.16 -14.95
N ARG A 42 -5.58 16.65 -15.03
CA ARG A 42 -5.30 15.23 -14.94
C ARG A 42 -4.23 14.96 -13.90
N ILE A 43 -4.43 13.91 -13.12
CA ILE A 43 -3.46 13.44 -12.14
C ILE A 43 -2.74 12.25 -12.75
N TYR A 44 -1.42 12.30 -12.80
CA TYR A 44 -0.57 11.17 -13.16
C TYR A 44 0.21 10.73 -11.92
N VAL A 45 0.28 9.44 -11.69
CA VAL A 45 1.11 8.84 -10.64
C VAL A 45 2.05 7.85 -11.28
N ALA A 46 3.34 7.98 -10.96
CA ALA A 46 4.38 7.04 -11.33
C ALA A 46 4.92 6.37 -10.07
N ASN A 47 4.97 5.05 -10.05
CA ASN A 47 5.44 4.25 -8.91
C ASN A 47 6.48 3.22 -9.35
N ALA A 48 7.57 3.11 -8.61
CA ALA A 48 8.54 2.03 -8.68
C ALA A 48 8.86 1.57 -7.25
N GLY A 49 8.34 0.41 -6.87
CA GLY A 49 8.44 -0.16 -5.53
C GLY A 49 7.10 -0.35 -4.85
N ASP A 50 7.11 -0.50 -3.54
CA ASP A 50 5.97 -0.78 -2.68
C ASP A 50 5.51 0.40 -1.80
N SER A 51 6.07 1.59 -2.03
CA SER A 51 5.37 2.83 -1.67
C SER A 51 4.09 2.95 -2.50
N ARG A 52 3.06 3.60 -1.98
CA ARG A 52 1.75 3.65 -2.63
C ARG A 52 1.18 5.06 -2.64
N CYS A 53 0.45 5.38 -3.72
CA CYS A 53 -0.38 6.58 -3.83
C CYS A 53 -1.86 6.20 -3.88
N VAL A 54 -2.66 6.87 -3.05
CA VAL A 54 -4.11 6.68 -2.94
C VAL A 54 -4.81 8.01 -3.13
N LEU A 55 -5.89 8.03 -3.89
CA LEU A 55 -6.77 9.18 -4.08
C LEU A 55 -8.01 9.01 -3.20
N GLY A 56 -8.25 9.98 -2.30
CA GLY A 56 -9.53 10.12 -1.62
C GLY A 56 -10.56 10.72 -2.59
N LEU A 57 -11.44 9.86 -3.12
CA LEU A 57 -12.47 10.23 -4.09
C LEU A 57 -13.86 10.07 -3.47
N ALA A 58 -14.50 11.17 -3.13
CA ALA A 58 -15.79 11.14 -2.44
C ALA A 58 -15.82 10.19 -1.22
N GLY A 59 -14.70 10.12 -0.48
CA GLY A 59 -14.51 9.26 0.69
C GLY A 59 -14.07 7.84 0.41
N GLU A 60 -14.08 7.38 -0.83
CA GLU A 60 -13.54 6.08 -1.23
C GLU A 60 -12.02 6.18 -1.48
N ALA A 61 -11.30 5.15 -1.07
CA ALA A 61 -9.87 5.02 -1.35
C ALA A 61 -9.64 4.45 -2.75
N LYS A 62 -9.37 5.31 -3.73
CA LYS A 62 -9.07 4.90 -5.10
C LYS A 62 -7.57 4.66 -5.26
N PRO A 63 -7.11 3.45 -5.64
CA PRO A 63 -5.70 3.19 -5.87
C PRO A 63 -5.19 3.97 -7.08
N MET A 64 -4.11 4.72 -6.88
CA MET A 64 -3.39 5.44 -7.94
C MET A 64 -2.05 4.80 -8.28
N SER A 65 -1.64 3.78 -7.56
CA SER A 65 -0.52 2.88 -7.84
C SER A 65 -0.78 1.51 -7.23
N TYR A 66 -0.04 0.51 -7.67
CA TYR A 66 0.02 -0.81 -7.03
C TYR A 66 1.43 -1.09 -6.56
N ASP A 67 1.53 -1.85 -5.47
CA ASP A 67 2.81 -2.24 -4.89
C ASP A 67 3.50 -3.27 -5.79
N HIS A 68 4.78 -3.09 -6.06
CA HIS A 68 5.58 -4.02 -6.85
C HIS A 68 6.24 -5.04 -5.92
N LYS A 69 5.48 -6.06 -5.54
CA LYS A 69 5.97 -7.19 -4.73
C LYS A 69 6.49 -8.32 -5.61
N PRO A 70 7.55 -9.04 -5.21
CA PRO A 70 8.15 -10.12 -6.02
C PRO A 70 7.19 -11.25 -6.40
N GLY A 71 6.16 -11.53 -5.58
CA GLY A 71 5.13 -12.54 -5.82
C GLY A 71 4.08 -12.14 -6.86
N ASN A 72 3.96 -10.87 -7.25
CA ASN A 72 3.02 -10.43 -8.28
C ASN A 72 3.39 -11.05 -9.63
N ALA A 73 2.41 -11.54 -10.38
CA ALA A 73 2.63 -12.39 -11.57
C ALA A 73 3.55 -11.74 -12.62
N GLU A 74 3.39 -10.44 -12.93
CA GLU A 74 4.22 -9.73 -13.89
C GLU A 74 5.65 -9.54 -13.37
N GLU A 75 5.80 -9.17 -12.11
CA GLU A 75 7.08 -8.97 -11.43
C GLU A 75 7.85 -10.30 -11.34
N HIS A 76 7.16 -11.35 -10.88
CA HIS A 76 7.71 -12.71 -10.79
C HIS A 76 8.23 -13.20 -12.16
N SER A 77 7.43 -13.03 -13.21
CA SER A 77 7.82 -13.42 -14.58
C SER A 77 9.05 -12.66 -15.05
N ARG A 78 9.14 -11.35 -14.80
CA ARG A 78 10.32 -10.54 -15.14
C ARG A 78 11.56 -11.03 -14.40
N ILE A 79 11.46 -11.27 -13.08
CA ILE A 79 12.57 -11.74 -12.24
C ILE A 79 13.13 -13.06 -12.77
N LEU A 80 12.27 -14.04 -13.06
CA LEU A 80 12.69 -15.33 -13.60
C LEU A 80 13.33 -15.19 -14.99
N ASN A 81 12.74 -14.40 -15.89
CA ASN A 81 13.27 -14.16 -17.24
C ASN A 81 14.63 -13.45 -17.22
N ALA A 82 14.89 -12.65 -16.20
CA ALA A 82 16.16 -11.96 -16.01
C ALA A 82 17.26 -12.86 -15.37
N GLY A 83 16.89 -14.09 -14.97
CA GLY A 83 17.81 -15.06 -14.36
C GLY A 83 17.83 -15.03 -12.83
N GLY A 84 16.90 -14.30 -12.19
CA GLY A 84 16.68 -14.34 -10.75
C GLY A 84 15.70 -15.44 -10.32
N PHE A 85 15.39 -15.47 -9.04
CA PHE A 85 14.37 -16.33 -8.46
C PHE A 85 13.60 -15.58 -7.35
N VAL A 86 12.46 -16.11 -6.95
CA VAL A 86 11.68 -15.60 -5.82
C VAL A 86 11.54 -16.70 -4.78
N GLU A 87 11.90 -16.38 -3.54
CA GLU A 87 11.79 -17.26 -2.39
C GLU A 87 11.31 -16.45 -1.18
N PHE A 88 10.29 -16.96 -0.48
CA PHE A 88 9.64 -16.26 0.65
C PHE A 88 9.21 -14.81 0.31
N ASP A 89 8.65 -14.63 -0.90
CA ASP A 89 8.24 -13.33 -1.46
C ASP A 89 9.39 -12.30 -1.56
N ARG A 90 10.64 -12.79 -1.72
CA ARG A 90 11.85 -11.98 -1.86
C ARG A 90 12.62 -12.33 -3.13
N VAL A 91 13.10 -11.31 -3.81
CA VAL A 91 14.02 -11.45 -4.94
C VAL A 91 15.33 -12.07 -4.45
N ASN A 92 15.72 -13.20 -5.05
CA ASN A 92 16.90 -13.98 -4.69
C ASN A 92 16.96 -14.32 -3.18
N GLY A 93 15.78 -14.44 -2.52
CA GLY A 93 15.65 -14.72 -1.09
C GLY A 93 16.00 -13.53 -0.17
N ASN A 94 16.30 -12.33 -0.72
CA ASN A 94 16.79 -11.19 0.04
C ASN A 94 15.85 -9.97 -0.02
N LEU A 95 15.62 -9.39 -1.19
CA LEU A 95 14.93 -8.11 -1.36
C LEU A 95 13.41 -8.28 -1.43
N ALA A 96 12.66 -7.58 -0.56
CA ALA A 96 11.21 -7.71 -0.42
C ALA A 96 10.40 -6.91 -1.47
N LEU A 97 11.05 -6.25 -2.40
CA LEU A 97 10.42 -5.48 -3.48
C LEU A 97 11.04 -5.85 -4.84
N SER A 98 10.35 -5.53 -5.93
CA SER A 98 10.75 -5.91 -7.29
C SER A 98 11.09 -4.72 -8.19
N ARG A 99 10.82 -3.49 -7.75
CA ARG A 99 11.22 -2.25 -8.43
C ARG A 99 11.78 -1.24 -7.43
N ALA A 100 12.89 -0.59 -7.82
CA ALA A 100 13.58 0.43 -7.03
C ALA A 100 14.49 1.28 -7.90
N ILE A 101 14.85 2.47 -7.42
CA ILE A 101 16.02 3.24 -7.83
C ILE A 101 17.19 2.74 -7.01
N GLY A 102 18.38 2.53 -7.61
CA GLY A 102 19.50 1.87 -6.94
C GLY A 102 19.40 0.35 -6.98
N ASP A 103 19.78 -0.36 -5.92
CA ASP A 103 19.82 -1.83 -5.86
C ASP A 103 20.55 -2.43 -7.07
N PHE A 104 21.71 -1.84 -7.43
CA PHE A 104 22.41 -2.12 -8.69
C PHE A 104 22.96 -3.54 -8.79
N GLU A 105 23.07 -4.26 -7.68
CA GLU A 105 23.44 -5.67 -7.68
C GLU A 105 22.43 -6.56 -8.44
N PHE A 106 21.16 -6.16 -8.50
CA PHE A 106 20.08 -6.85 -9.24
C PHE A 106 19.90 -6.34 -10.69
N LYS A 107 20.75 -5.41 -11.16
CA LYS A 107 20.64 -4.73 -12.45
C LYS A 107 21.88 -4.96 -13.32
N GLN A 108 22.54 -6.09 -13.21
CA GLN A 108 23.84 -6.33 -13.82
C GLN A 108 23.81 -7.15 -15.12
N ASN A 109 22.64 -7.52 -15.64
CA ASN A 109 22.57 -8.31 -16.87
C ASN A 109 22.74 -7.41 -18.12
N PRO A 110 23.91 -7.44 -18.82
CA PRO A 110 24.17 -6.56 -19.94
C PRO A 110 23.39 -6.94 -21.21
N SER A 111 22.76 -8.11 -21.22
CA SER A 111 21.96 -8.61 -22.35
C SER A 111 20.51 -8.14 -22.28
N LEU A 112 20.10 -7.52 -21.19
CA LEU A 112 18.73 -7.06 -20.95
C LEU A 112 18.70 -5.53 -20.83
N PRO A 113 17.65 -4.88 -21.37
CA PRO A 113 17.43 -3.45 -21.13
C PRO A 113 17.06 -3.19 -19.67
N ALA A 114 17.09 -1.93 -19.25
CA ALA A 114 16.87 -1.50 -17.88
C ALA A 114 15.51 -1.94 -17.32
N GLU A 115 14.47 -1.97 -18.17
CA GLU A 115 13.10 -2.35 -17.83
C GLU A 115 12.93 -3.84 -17.56
N GLN A 116 13.87 -4.68 -18.03
CA GLN A 116 13.81 -6.13 -17.95
C GLN A 116 14.82 -6.74 -16.95
N GLN A 117 15.51 -5.91 -16.19
CA GLN A 117 16.42 -6.37 -15.14
C GLN A 117 15.65 -7.08 -14.01
N ILE A 118 16.35 -7.84 -13.17
CA ILE A 118 15.75 -8.55 -12.03
C ILE A 118 14.96 -7.58 -11.15
N VAL A 119 15.59 -6.45 -10.76
CA VAL A 119 14.93 -5.29 -10.18
C VAL A 119 15.03 -4.16 -11.20
N THR A 120 13.99 -3.35 -11.35
CA THR A 120 13.98 -2.24 -12.32
C THR A 120 13.50 -0.94 -11.68
N ALA A 121 14.03 0.19 -12.17
CA ALA A 121 13.51 1.51 -11.85
C ALA A 121 12.38 1.95 -12.79
N ASP A 122 11.93 1.06 -13.72
CA ASP A 122 10.84 1.34 -14.64
C ASP A 122 9.52 1.51 -13.86
N PRO A 123 8.89 2.70 -13.88
CA PRO A 123 7.69 2.93 -13.10
C PRO A 123 6.43 2.41 -13.79
N GLU A 124 5.49 1.88 -13.04
CA GLU A 124 4.09 1.87 -13.47
C GLU A 124 3.57 3.32 -13.48
N VAL A 125 2.87 3.72 -14.57
CA VAL A 125 2.27 5.05 -14.66
C VAL A 125 0.77 4.92 -14.81
N ARG A 126 0.02 5.51 -13.87
CA ARG A 126 -1.44 5.58 -13.90
C ARG A 126 -1.92 7.01 -14.02
N SER A 127 -3.13 7.20 -14.54
CA SER A 127 -3.72 8.52 -14.64
C SER A 127 -5.18 8.53 -14.20
N HIS A 128 -5.61 9.68 -13.68
CA HIS A 128 -6.99 9.95 -13.30
C HIS A 128 -7.42 11.31 -13.84
N GLN A 129 -8.58 11.34 -14.51
CA GLN A 129 -9.20 12.58 -14.95
C GLN A 129 -9.84 13.29 -13.76
N TRP A 130 -9.57 14.58 -13.59
CA TRP A 130 -10.15 15.39 -12.52
C TRP A 130 -11.65 15.56 -12.75
N THR A 131 -12.47 15.23 -11.75
CA THR A 131 -13.94 15.29 -11.79
C THR A 131 -14.52 16.33 -10.83
N ALA A 132 -13.75 16.90 -9.94
CA ALA A 132 -14.13 17.74 -8.81
C ALA A 132 -14.68 16.97 -7.58
N GLU A 133 -14.63 15.65 -7.60
CA GLU A 133 -14.94 14.79 -6.45
C GLU A 133 -13.70 14.40 -5.64
N GLU A 134 -12.52 14.73 -6.17
CA GLU A 134 -11.22 14.48 -5.56
C GLU A 134 -11.03 15.37 -4.33
N GLU A 135 -10.79 14.73 -3.18
CA GLU A 135 -10.62 15.43 -1.91
C GLU A 135 -9.13 15.66 -1.61
N PHE A 136 -8.32 14.59 -1.68
CA PHE A 136 -6.88 14.66 -1.42
C PHE A 136 -6.15 13.47 -2.04
N LEU A 137 -4.81 13.59 -2.19
CA LEU A 137 -3.93 12.46 -2.47
C LEU A 137 -3.15 12.11 -1.19
N VAL A 138 -2.86 10.81 -1.03
CA VAL A 138 -1.97 10.30 0.00
C VAL A 138 -0.84 9.55 -0.67
N LEU A 139 0.41 9.93 -0.38
CA LEU A 139 1.59 9.20 -0.79
C LEU A 139 2.33 8.75 0.49
N ALA A 140 2.60 7.47 0.61
CA ALA A 140 3.30 6.95 1.78
C ALA A 140 4.15 5.72 1.43
N CYS A 141 5.15 5.42 2.27
CA CYS A 141 5.92 4.20 2.22
C CYS A 141 5.16 3.03 2.90
N ASP A 142 5.71 1.85 2.78
CA ASP A 142 5.17 0.61 3.34
C ASP A 142 5.04 0.63 4.87
N GLY A 143 5.88 1.37 5.59
CA GLY A 143 5.72 1.55 7.05
C GLY A 143 4.34 2.07 7.48
N ILE A 144 3.60 2.71 6.57
CA ILE A 144 2.20 3.09 6.77
C ILE A 144 1.25 1.99 6.24
N TRP A 145 1.50 1.51 5.01
CA TRP A 145 0.58 0.61 4.31
C TRP A 145 0.56 -0.82 4.87
N ASP A 146 1.62 -1.24 5.56
CA ASP A 146 1.66 -2.50 6.31
C ASP A 146 0.84 -2.44 7.61
N CYS A 147 0.60 -1.23 8.13
CA CYS A 147 -0.17 -1.00 9.35
C CYS A 147 -1.67 -0.75 9.10
N LEU A 148 -1.98 -0.01 8.02
CA LEU A 148 -3.33 0.50 7.72
C LEU A 148 -3.69 0.24 6.26
N SER A 149 -4.93 -0.22 6.03
CA SER A 149 -5.45 -0.30 4.67
C SER A 149 -5.63 1.10 4.06
N SER A 150 -5.65 1.18 2.72
CA SER A 150 -5.87 2.43 2.00
C SER A 150 -7.15 3.15 2.45
N GLN A 151 -8.24 2.39 2.67
CA GLN A 151 -9.51 2.96 3.14
C GLN A 151 -9.42 3.49 4.57
N GLN A 152 -8.73 2.77 5.47
CA GLN A 152 -8.54 3.25 6.85
C GLN A 152 -7.79 4.58 6.90
N VAL A 153 -6.76 4.76 6.06
CA VAL A 153 -6.03 6.04 5.97
C VAL A 153 -6.95 7.16 5.47
N VAL A 154 -7.73 6.91 4.42
CA VAL A 154 -8.73 7.88 3.91
C VAL A 154 -9.76 8.23 4.99
N ASP A 155 -10.25 7.26 5.71
CA ASP A 155 -11.23 7.45 6.80
C ASP A 155 -10.67 8.31 7.94
N ILE A 156 -9.42 8.05 8.37
CA ILE A 156 -8.75 8.84 9.41
C ILE A 156 -8.59 10.29 8.96
N ILE A 157 -8.16 10.52 7.71
CA ILE A 157 -7.99 11.87 7.16
C ILE A 157 -9.32 12.61 7.13
N ARG A 158 -10.36 12.03 6.53
CA ARG A 158 -11.68 12.64 6.45
C ARG A 158 -12.28 12.94 7.82
N ARG A 159 -12.17 12.01 8.76
CA ARG A 159 -12.65 12.19 10.13
C ARG A 159 -11.88 13.27 10.87
N GLY A 160 -10.56 13.31 10.71
CA GLY A 160 -9.71 14.38 11.27
C GLY A 160 -10.10 15.77 10.75
N ILE A 161 -10.33 15.91 9.44
CA ILE A 161 -10.80 17.16 8.81
C ILE A 161 -12.16 17.56 9.36
N ALA A 162 -13.12 16.63 9.48
CA ALA A 162 -14.45 16.90 10.04
C ALA A 162 -14.38 17.34 11.51
N GLN A 163 -13.39 16.87 12.26
CA GLN A 163 -13.09 17.31 13.63
C GLN A 163 -12.34 18.63 13.72
N GLY A 164 -12.02 19.26 12.58
CA GLY A 164 -11.31 20.53 12.53
C GLY A 164 -9.80 20.45 12.74
N LYS A 165 -9.20 19.24 12.62
CA LYS A 165 -7.75 19.07 12.73
C LYS A 165 -7.04 19.58 11.47
N ALA A 166 -5.85 20.16 11.63
CA ALA A 166 -4.96 20.51 10.52
C ALA A 166 -4.31 19.24 9.94
N LEU A 167 -3.89 19.28 8.64
CA LEU A 167 -3.35 18.08 7.97
C LEU A 167 -2.06 17.57 8.58
N ASP A 168 -1.21 18.42 9.10
CA ASP A 168 0.01 18.06 9.84
C ASP A 168 -0.32 17.22 11.10
N VAL A 169 -1.30 17.68 11.89
CA VAL A 169 -1.79 16.95 13.08
C VAL A 169 -2.39 15.59 12.68
N ILE A 170 -3.13 15.54 11.57
CA ILE A 170 -3.69 14.27 11.06
C ILE A 170 -2.56 13.33 10.60
N THR A 171 -1.51 13.88 9.99
CA THR A 171 -0.33 13.10 9.57
C THR A 171 0.39 12.50 10.79
N GLU A 172 0.60 13.30 11.85
CA GLU A 172 1.17 12.82 13.12
C GLU A 172 0.28 11.73 13.76
N ASP A 173 -1.04 11.94 13.82
CA ASP A 173 -2.00 10.95 14.35
C ASP A 173 -1.93 9.61 13.58
N ILE A 174 -1.71 9.62 12.26
CA ILE A 174 -1.58 8.40 11.46
C ILE A 174 -0.26 7.69 11.78
N ILE A 175 0.85 8.42 11.83
CA ILE A 175 2.17 7.86 12.16
C ILE A 175 2.17 7.26 13.57
N ASP A 176 1.62 7.97 14.56
CA ASP A 176 1.52 7.50 15.94
C ASP A 176 0.68 6.20 16.05
N ARG A 177 -0.35 6.05 15.21
CA ARG A 177 -1.14 4.81 15.16
C ARG A 177 -0.37 3.63 14.59
N CYS A 178 0.57 3.89 13.68
CA CYS A 178 1.40 2.87 13.05
C CYS A 178 2.61 2.50 13.90
N LEU A 179 3.02 3.32 14.87
CA LEU A 179 4.16 3.02 15.74
C LEU A 179 3.86 1.84 16.66
N ALA A 180 4.72 0.83 16.61
CA ALA A 180 4.63 -0.30 17.52
C ALA A 180 4.89 0.13 18.97
N PRO A 181 4.11 -0.36 19.95
CA PRO A 181 4.32 -0.04 21.36
C PRO A 181 5.60 -0.65 21.92
N ASP A 182 6.17 -1.64 21.23
CA ASP A 182 7.39 -2.35 21.60
C ASP A 182 8.14 -2.75 20.33
N ALA A 183 9.37 -2.29 20.19
CA ALA A 183 10.24 -2.56 19.04
C ALA A 183 11.12 -3.82 19.22
N GLU A 184 11.10 -4.49 20.37
CA GLU A 184 11.97 -5.64 20.66
C GLU A 184 11.66 -6.86 19.77
N VAL A 185 10.40 -6.98 19.32
CA VAL A 185 9.94 -8.13 18.54
C VAL A 185 10.15 -7.94 17.02
N GLY A 186 10.33 -6.70 16.57
CA GLY A 186 10.35 -6.36 15.13
C GLY A 186 8.97 -6.55 14.46
N GLY A 187 8.88 -6.26 13.17
CA GLY A 187 7.66 -6.45 12.38
C GLY A 187 6.84 -5.18 12.18
N ILE A 188 5.51 -5.33 12.07
CA ILE A 188 4.60 -4.21 11.78
C ILE A 188 4.78 -3.09 12.81
N GLY A 189 4.94 -1.85 12.30
CA GLY A 189 5.08 -0.65 13.12
C GLY A 189 6.50 -0.37 13.63
N CYS A 190 7.49 -1.16 13.21
CA CYS A 190 8.91 -0.97 13.54
C CYS A 190 9.73 -0.39 12.37
N ASP A 191 9.09 -0.03 11.26
CA ASP A 191 9.74 0.48 10.07
C ASP A 191 9.81 2.01 10.05
N ASN A 192 10.61 2.55 9.13
CA ASN A 192 10.62 3.98 8.82
C ASN A 192 9.28 4.39 8.21
N MET A 193 8.78 5.55 8.62
CA MET A 193 7.46 6.03 8.18
C MET A 193 7.58 7.36 7.49
N THR A 194 6.97 7.46 6.30
CA THR A 194 6.81 8.70 5.55
C THR A 194 5.40 8.78 5.02
N LEU A 195 4.73 9.90 5.25
CA LEU A 195 3.37 10.18 4.80
C LEU A 195 3.26 11.61 4.29
N LEU A 196 2.65 11.78 3.13
CA LEU A 196 2.33 13.07 2.54
C LEU A 196 0.84 13.12 2.21
N ILE A 197 0.11 14.11 2.73
CA ILE A 197 -1.27 14.42 2.38
C ILE A 197 -1.30 15.67 1.52
N VAL A 198 -1.84 15.57 0.30
CA VAL A 198 -1.95 16.67 -0.66
C VAL A 198 -3.41 17.06 -0.80
N ALA A 199 -3.81 18.21 -0.24
CA ALA A 199 -5.16 18.76 -0.41
C ALA A 199 -5.41 19.13 -1.87
N LEU A 200 -6.46 18.60 -2.48
CA LEU A 200 -6.84 18.90 -3.86
C LEU A 200 -7.86 20.04 -3.89
N LEU A 201 -7.34 21.27 -3.81
CA LEU A 201 -8.18 22.46 -3.60
C LEU A 201 -9.14 22.73 -4.77
N GLY A 202 -8.78 22.36 -5.99
CA GLY A 202 -9.53 22.79 -7.18
C GLY A 202 -9.46 24.30 -7.32
N ASP A 203 -10.63 24.93 -7.29
CA ASP A 203 -10.79 26.42 -7.32
C ASP A 203 -11.14 26.98 -5.94
N ARG A 204 -11.01 26.19 -4.86
CA ARG A 204 -11.32 26.58 -3.47
C ARG A 204 -10.08 27.18 -2.79
N THR A 205 -10.29 28.05 -1.81
CA THR A 205 -9.24 28.38 -0.83
C THR A 205 -9.01 27.18 0.10
N LYS A 206 -7.93 27.19 0.88
CA LYS A 206 -7.64 26.15 1.88
C LYS A 206 -8.82 25.99 2.87
N GLU A 207 -9.35 27.10 3.38
CA GLU A 207 -10.45 27.12 4.34
C GLU A 207 -11.75 26.59 3.71
N GLN A 208 -12.05 26.98 2.47
CA GLN A 208 -13.21 26.49 1.74
C GLN A 208 -13.10 24.98 1.46
N TRP A 209 -11.89 24.46 1.24
CA TRP A 209 -11.65 23.04 1.04
C TRP A 209 -11.90 22.25 2.33
N TYR A 210 -11.42 22.73 3.50
CA TYR A 210 -11.71 22.11 4.78
C TYR A 210 -13.21 22.02 5.07
N GLU A 211 -13.93 23.13 4.91
CA GLU A 211 -15.38 23.18 5.12
C GLU A 211 -16.12 22.28 4.11
N TRP A 212 -15.64 22.20 2.88
CA TRP A 212 -16.23 21.35 1.86
C TRP A 212 -16.07 19.85 2.23
N VAL A 213 -14.87 19.38 2.61
CA VAL A 213 -14.67 17.99 3.03
C VAL A 213 -15.45 17.69 4.31
N LYS A 214 -15.43 18.58 5.30
CA LYS A 214 -16.21 18.44 6.54
C LYS A 214 -17.70 18.27 6.25
N SER A 215 -18.28 19.16 5.44
CA SER A 215 -19.69 19.08 5.05
C SER A 215 -20.03 17.74 4.36
N ARG A 216 -19.13 17.18 3.56
CA ARG A 216 -19.34 15.88 2.90
C ARG A 216 -19.38 14.74 3.93
N VAL A 217 -18.51 14.78 4.95
CA VAL A 217 -18.51 13.79 6.04
C VAL A 217 -19.81 13.90 6.86
N GLU A 218 -20.20 15.12 7.27
CA GLU A 218 -21.40 15.36 8.08
C GLU A 218 -22.70 14.98 7.38
N ASN A 219 -22.76 15.16 6.06
CA ASN A 219 -23.94 14.85 5.24
C ASN A 219 -23.87 13.47 4.57
N ASN A 220 -22.86 12.64 4.92
CA ASN A 220 -22.65 11.30 4.32
C ASN A 220 -22.62 11.32 2.79
N VAL A 221 -21.93 12.29 2.19
CA VAL A 221 -21.76 12.38 0.74
C VAL A 221 -20.67 11.41 0.30
N GLY A 222 -21.03 10.50 -0.61
CA GLY A 222 -20.15 9.44 -1.09
C GLY A 222 -20.03 8.28 -0.10
N TYR A 223 -18.80 7.76 0.07
CA TYR A 223 -18.51 6.67 1.00
C TYR A 223 -18.71 7.11 2.46
N ASN A 224 -19.40 6.30 3.25
CA ASN A 224 -19.69 6.62 4.64
C ASN A 224 -18.41 6.52 5.50
N THR A 225 -17.93 7.66 6.00
CA THR A 225 -16.74 7.72 6.86
C THR A 225 -17.09 7.25 8.28
N PRO A 226 -16.46 6.19 8.79
CA PRO A 226 -16.76 5.67 10.12
C PRO A 226 -16.40 6.68 11.22
N GLU A 227 -17.06 6.56 12.38
CA GLU A 227 -16.78 7.42 13.55
C GLU A 227 -15.37 7.19 14.10
N SER A 228 -14.84 5.97 13.98
CA SER A 228 -13.50 5.61 14.41
C SER A 228 -12.94 4.47 13.56
N VAL A 229 -11.63 4.46 13.38
CA VAL A 229 -10.88 3.35 12.79
C VAL A 229 -10.27 2.54 13.93
N PRO A 230 -10.35 1.20 13.91
CA PRO A 230 -9.75 0.34 14.93
C PRO A 230 -8.25 0.63 15.10
N PRO A 231 -7.71 0.51 16.33
CA PRO A 231 -6.28 0.67 16.55
C PRO A 231 -5.52 -0.48 15.89
N VAL A 232 -4.33 -0.17 15.34
CA VAL A 232 -3.41 -1.17 14.74
C VAL A 232 -2.96 -2.18 15.82
N PHE A 233 -2.60 -1.68 16.99
CA PHE A 233 -2.14 -2.50 18.10
C PHE A 233 -3.21 -2.58 19.19
N ARG A 234 -3.46 -3.79 19.72
CA ARG A 234 -4.35 -3.98 20.87
C ARG A 234 -3.64 -3.53 22.14
N SER A 235 -4.33 -2.76 22.98
CA SER A 235 -3.79 -2.41 24.29
C SER A 235 -3.57 -3.67 25.15
N HIS A 236 -2.55 -3.68 26.02
CA HIS A 236 -2.27 -4.78 26.95
C HIS A 236 -3.51 -5.17 27.80
N LEU A 237 -4.40 -4.22 28.11
CA LEU A 237 -5.64 -4.47 28.83
C LEU A 237 -6.65 -5.30 28.02
N GLN A 238 -6.69 -5.13 26.68
CA GLN A 238 -7.54 -5.93 25.79
C GLN A 238 -6.95 -7.34 25.57
N GLN A 239 -5.62 -7.49 25.57
CA GLN A 239 -4.98 -8.81 25.50
C GLN A 239 -5.25 -9.63 26.76
N GLN A 240 -5.22 -9.02 27.96
CA GLN A 240 -5.56 -9.71 29.20
C GLN A 240 -7.03 -10.12 29.28
N SER A 241 -7.95 -9.30 28.77
CA SER A 241 -9.38 -9.64 28.76
C SER A 241 -9.72 -10.78 27.78
N THR A 242 -9.08 -10.81 26.60
CA THR A 242 -9.25 -11.93 25.64
C THR A 242 -8.59 -13.21 26.12
N ALA A 243 -7.41 -13.13 26.73
CA ALA A 243 -6.76 -14.29 27.35
C ALA A 243 -7.57 -14.86 28.53
N SER A 244 -8.16 -13.97 29.35
CA SER A 244 -9.04 -14.35 30.46
C SER A 244 -10.36 -14.98 29.97
N MET A 245 -10.97 -14.46 28.90
CA MET A 245 -12.17 -15.05 28.28
C MET A 245 -11.89 -16.40 27.60
N LEU A 246 -10.75 -16.55 26.93
CA LEU A 246 -10.32 -17.83 26.36
C LEU A 246 -9.98 -18.85 27.44
N GLY A 247 -9.35 -18.41 28.53
CA GLY A 247 -9.08 -19.24 29.70
C GLY A 247 -10.36 -19.70 30.39
N GLN A 248 -11.37 -18.83 30.53
CA GLN A 248 -12.69 -19.20 31.07
C GLN A 248 -13.48 -20.11 30.13
N ALA A 249 -13.41 -19.89 28.80
CA ALA A 249 -14.05 -20.79 27.84
C ALA A 249 -13.40 -22.18 27.85
N ALA A 250 -12.08 -22.26 27.94
CA ALA A 250 -11.36 -23.54 28.01
C ALA A 250 -11.66 -24.27 29.33
N SER A 251 -11.76 -23.58 30.48
CA SER A 251 -12.13 -24.19 31.77
C SER A 251 -13.58 -24.67 31.79
N ASN A 252 -14.50 -23.93 31.15
CA ASN A 252 -15.90 -24.37 31.03
C ASN A 252 -16.07 -25.59 30.11
N VAL A 253 -15.28 -25.69 29.05
CA VAL A 253 -15.25 -26.88 28.19
C VAL A 253 -14.69 -28.08 28.95
N GLN A 254 -13.68 -27.90 29.78
CA GLN A 254 -13.06 -28.96 30.58
C GLN A 254 -13.97 -29.41 31.73
N GLN A 255 -14.75 -28.52 32.37
CA GLN A 255 -15.75 -28.88 33.35
C GLN A 255 -16.97 -29.60 32.78
N ASN A 256 -17.43 -29.19 31.57
CA ASN A 256 -18.54 -29.87 30.90
C ASN A 256 -18.12 -31.25 30.32
N ALA A 257 -16.87 -31.41 29.93
CA ALA A 257 -16.32 -32.70 29.49
C ALA A 257 -16.20 -33.68 30.66
N SER A 258 -15.87 -33.24 31.86
CA SER A 258 -15.78 -34.09 33.04
C SER A 258 -17.12 -34.56 33.58
N MET A 259 -18.23 -33.87 33.28
CA MET A 259 -19.58 -34.28 33.66
C MET A 259 -20.26 -35.26 32.68
N SER A 260 -19.73 -35.42 31.46
CA SER A 260 -20.32 -36.25 30.39
C SER A 260 -19.61 -37.56 30.10
N LEU A 261 -18.48 -37.87 30.72
CA LEU A 261 -17.68 -39.04 30.41
C LEU A 261 -17.66 -40.09 31.54
N GLY A 262 -18.82 -40.66 31.79
CA GLY A 262 -18.91 -42.02 32.35
C GLY A 262 -19.00 -43.00 31.17
N GLY A 263 -17.85 -43.43 30.63
CA GLY A 263 -17.78 -44.61 29.80
C GLY A 263 -17.40 -44.48 28.32
N LEU A 264 -16.20 -44.00 28.00
CA LEU A 264 -15.55 -44.28 26.69
C LEU A 264 -14.04 -44.31 26.87
N SER A 265 -13.39 -45.33 26.31
CA SER A 265 -11.95 -45.60 26.40
C SER A 265 -11.13 -44.64 25.56
N GLY A 266 -9.95 -44.29 26.04
CA GLY A 266 -9.06 -43.24 25.56
C GLY A 266 -8.39 -43.45 24.20
N GLY A 267 -9.12 -43.40 23.14
CA GLY A 267 -8.55 -43.54 21.77
C GLY A 267 -8.88 -42.39 20.80
N ASP A 268 -9.96 -41.62 21.01
CA ASP A 268 -10.49 -40.78 19.94
C ASP A 268 -10.50 -39.25 20.23
N ILE A 269 -9.77 -38.77 21.23
CA ILE A 269 -9.81 -37.36 21.65
C ILE A 269 -8.78 -36.48 20.91
N LEU A 270 -7.87 -37.05 20.09
CA LEU A 270 -6.83 -36.25 19.42
C LEU A 270 -7.22 -35.68 18.04
N ALA A 271 -8.42 -35.95 17.53
CA ALA A 271 -8.84 -35.54 16.19
C ALA A 271 -9.71 -34.27 16.11
N ALA A 272 -10.04 -33.65 17.23
CA ALA A 272 -11.01 -32.54 17.27
C ALA A 272 -10.49 -31.25 17.95
N ILE A 273 -9.21 -30.92 17.79
CA ILE A 273 -8.71 -29.57 18.16
C ILE A 273 -8.69 -28.75 16.88
N PRO A 274 -9.54 -27.70 16.75
CA PRO A 274 -9.42 -26.76 15.65
C PRO A 274 -8.07 -26.03 15.75
N ARG A 275 -7.33 -25.99 14.64
CA ARG A 275 -6.11 -25.18 14.46
C ARG A 275 -6.46 -23.70 14.54
N VAL A 276 -6.46 -23.10 15.71
CA VAL A 276 -6.67 -21.66 15.93
C VAL A 276 -5.51 -21.06 16.74
N LEU A 277 -4.30 -21.55 16.59
CA LEU A 277 -3.12 -20.98 17.23
C LEU A 277 -1.93 -20.94 16.28
N SER A 278 -2.14 -20.36 15.09
CA SER A 278 -1.08 -19.74 14.33
C SER A 278 -1.59 -18.35 13.94
N GLY A 279 -0.96 -17.30 14.49
CA GLY A 279 -1.28 -15.92 14.16
C GLY A 279 -0.89 -15.59 12.73
N GLN A 280 -1.70 -16.05 11.77
CA GLN A 280 -1.70 -15.54 10.41
C GLN A 280 -2.90 -14.64 10.28
N ALA A 281 -2.62 -13.38 9.94
CA ALA A 281 -3.62 -12.44 9.49
C ALA A 281 -4.45 -13.08 8.37
N VAL A 282 -5.76 -13.09 8.55
CA VAL A 282 -6.68 -13.51 7.50
C VAL A 282 -6.70 -12.39 6.47
N HIS A 283 -5.99 -12.58 5.36
CA HIS A 283 -6.27 -11.86 4.13
C HIS A 283 -7.62 -12.37 3.62
N GLU A 284 -8.65 -11.55 3.71
CA GLU A 284 -9.87 -11.78 2.95
C GLU A 284 -9.55 -11.49 1.49
N ASP A 285 -9.50 -12.55 0.68
CA ASP A 285 -9.45 -12.49 -0.78
C ASP A 285 -10.75 -11.85 -1.28
N PHE A 286 -10.68 -10.62 -1.75
CA PHE A 286 -11.72 -10.05 -2.58
C PHE A 286 -11.53 -10.55 -4.01
N ASP A 287 -12.50 -11.33 -4.49
CA ASP A 287 -12.60 -11.83 -5.85
C ASP A 287 -12.45 -10.71 -6.88
N GLU A 288 -11.34 -10.74 -7.61
CA GLU A 288 -11.13 -10.01 -8.85
C GLU A 288 -11.91 -10.67 -9.99
N GLN A 289 -13.08 -10.14 -10.32
CA GLN A 289 -13.66 -10.34 -11.65
C GLN A 289 -13.78 -9.00 -12.35
N ASN A 290 -13.01 -8.87 -13.41
CA ASN A 290 -13.02 -7.87 -14.48
C ASN A 290 -11.86 -6.89 -14.51
N THR A 291 -10.75 -7.31 -15.12
CA THR A 291 -9.75 -6.41 -15.68
C THR A 291 -9.78 -6.51 -17.20
N GLU A 292 -10.43 -5.56 -17.87
CA GLU A 292 -10.11 -5.27 -19.28
C GLU A 292 -8.78 -4.53 -19.34
N HIS A 293 -7.80 -5.16 -19.97
CA HIS A 293 -6.47 -4.62 -20.24
C HIS A 293 -6.54 -3.56 -21.34
N GLY A 294 -6.50 -2.30 -20.95
CA GLY A 294 -6.28 -1.17 -21.86
C GLY A 294 -4.80 -0.81 -21.96
N ARG A 295 -4.05 -1.52 -22.81
CA ARG A 295 -2.70 -1.12 -23.22
C ARG A 295 -2.83 0.01 -24.23
N ILE A 296 -2.47 1.23 -23.87
CA ILE A 296 -2.36 2.35 -24.83
C ILE A 296 -1.09 2.14 -25.65
N VAL A 297 -1.26 1.65 -26.88
CA VAL A 297 -0.22 1.66 -27.90
C VAL A 297 -0.22 3.08 -28.50
N ALA A 298 0.88 3.80 -28.39
CA ALA A 298 1.08 5.06 -29.11
C ALA A 298 1.31 4.72 -30.58
N GLU A 299 0.35 5.02 -31.44
CA GLU A 299 0.56 5.04 -32.89
C GLU A 299 1.44 6.26 -33.25
N GLU A 300 2.62 5.99 -33.76
CA GLU A 300 3.43 6.99 -34.46
C GLU A 300 2.79 7.27 -35.84
N ASN A 301 2.20 8.44 -35.99
CA ASN A 301 1.76 8.92 -37.32
C ASN A 301 3.00 9.39 -38.09
N GLU A 302 3.43 8.61 -39.08
CA GLU A 302 4.30 9.06 -40.14
C GLU A 302 3.56 10.06 -41.05
N ALA A 303 4.11 11.25 -41.21
CA ALA A 303 3.63 12.25 -42.15
C ALA A 303 3.98 11.83 -43.58
N PRO A 304 3.08 12.01 -44.56
CA PRO A 304 3.40 11.70 -45.96
C PRO A 304 4.31 12.76 -46.53
N SER A 305 5.38 12.30 -47.19
CA SER A 305 6.26 13.11 -48.04
C SER A 305 5.51 13.62 -49.25
N SER A 306 5.49 14.94 -49.46
CA SER A 306 5.02 15.59 -50.66
C SER A 306 6.12 15.62 -51.74
N GLU A 307 5.77 15.13 -52.88
CA GLU A 307 6.39 15.54 -54.16
C GLU A 307 6.00 16.98 -54.52
#